data_e5c299bf6e72b3f28db94937be93f11f
#
_entry.id   e5c299bf6e72b3f28db94937be93f11f
#
_cell.length_a   1.000
_cell.length_b   1.000
_cell.length_c   1.000
_cell.angle_alpha   90.00
_cell.angle_beta   90.00
_cell.angle_gamma   90.00
#
_symmetry.space_group_name_H-M   'P 1'
#
loop_
_entity.id
_entity.type
_entity.pdbx_description
1 polymer ?
#
loop_
_entity_poly.entity_id
_entity_poly.type
_entity_poly.pdbx_seq_one_letter_code
_entity_poly.pdbx_strand_id
1 'polypeptide(L)'
;MLQENRNMRLVYIIPAIIIAVILAGLLTFNVKKKNTDITREKTKIAMIMNGSIDDRSWGQSHFEGMQKTAKELNLDVMYREQIPANKTSEEVMEGLIAAGAKIIVANSFQLGPYIQEVAVKHPDVKFFHASGIKYSKNLSTYFGRIYQMRYLSGIVAGMQTKTGRIGYVAAFDIPEVVRGINAFTLGVKRANPDANVIVRWTKSWNDDKACSKATRALLANDSIDVLTLHTDSQEPLRIADSLGIWLVGYNLDNAELYPEHFLTAPVWRWENFYTPHILEVLKKKFVGKNYWSGTNSGVVDLAPFTNHVNPAAIELVASEREKIQNGSFDVFYGPIEDNAETVRINEGESMSDNDMLNLFNWFVKGVVIDEE
;
A
#
# COMPACT_ATOMS: atom_id res chain seq x y z
N MET A 1 -82.62 16.93 -21.41
CA MET A 1 -81.68 16.21 -22.32
C MET A 1 -80.48 17.03 -22.72
N LEU A 2 -80.47 18.36 -22.85
CA LEU A 2 -79.26 19.13 -23.21
C LEU A 2 -78.27 19.39 -22.02
N GLN A 3 -78.72 19.32 -20.78
CA GLN A 3 -77.88 19.60 -19.62
C GLN A 3 -77.13 18.33 -19.09
N GLU A 4 -77.64 17.14 -19.29
CA GLU A 4 -76.97 15.84 -18.91
C GLU A 4 -75.80 15.54 -19.80
N ASN A 5 -75.86 15.84 -21.09
CA ASN A 5 -74.74 15.58 -22.03
C ASN A 5 -73.55 16.53 -21.80
N ARG A 6 -73.73 17.66 -21.14
CA ARG A 6 -72.67 18.58 -20.80
C ARG A 6 -71.85 18.12 -19.59
N ASN A 7 -72.50 17.54 -18.60
CA ASN A 7 -71.84 17.02 -17.40
C ASN A 7 -71.11 15.69 -17.68
N MET A 8 -71.67 14.83 -18.56
CA MET A 8 -70.98 13.59 -18.97
C MET A 8 -69.68 13.87 -19.73
N ARG A 9 -69.63 14.86 -20.59
CA ARG A 9 -68.39 15.26 -21.28
C ARG A 9 -67.31 15.82 -20.38
N LEU A 10 -67.67 16.56 -19.31
CA LEU A 10 -66.73 17.05 -18.33
C LEU A 10 -66.12 15.94 -17.46
N VAL A 11 -66.90 14.91 -17.14
CA VAL A 11 -66.45 13.74 -16.31
C VAL A 11 -65.33 12.94 -17.00
N TYR A 12 -65.25 12.91 -18.34
CA TYR A 12 -64.20 12.20 -19.08
C TYR A 12 -63.09 13.10 -19.57
N ILE A 13 -63.31 14.38 -19.74
CA ILE A 13 -62.30 15.37 -20.22
C ILE A 13 -61.30 15.71 -19.13
N ILE A 14 -61.74 15.87 -17.86
CA ILE A 14 -60.87 16.21 -16.75
C ILE A 14 -59.86 15.08 -16.45
N PRO A 15 -60.23 13.78 -16.33
CA PRO A 15 -59.29 12.70 -16.14
C PRO A 15 -58.31 12.55 -17.34
N ALA A 16 -58.74 12.75 -18.56
CA ALA A 16 -57.91 12.68 -19.75
C ALA A 16 -56.83 13.77 -19.76
N ILE A 17 -57.17 15.00 -19.34
CA ILE A 17 -56.20 16.11 -19.21
C ILE A 17 -55.21 15.83 -18.10
N ILE A 18 -55.65 15.30 -16.94
CA ILE A 18 -54.75 14.92 -15.83
C ILE A 18 -53.79 13.83 -16.26
N ILE A 19 -54.26 12.80 -16.96
CA ILE A 19 -53.40 11.74 -17.48
C ILE A 19 -52.39 12.28 -18.51
N ALA A 20 -52.80 13.20 -19.40
CA ALA A 20 -51.90 13.81 -20.36
C ALA A 20 -50.83 14.71 -19.71
N VAL A 21 -51.16 15.43 -18.64
CA VAL A 21 -50.18 16.21 -17.85
C VAL A 21 -49.20 15.31 -17.08
N ILE A 22 -49.68 14.20 -16.51
CA ILE A 22 -48.81 13.22 -15.84
C ILE A 22 -47.89 12.56 -16.85
N LEU A 23 -48.38 12.16 -18.04
CA LEU A 23 -47.56 11.57 -19.08
C LEU A 23 -46.54 12.57 -19.65
N ALA A 24 -46.93 13.85 -19.84
CA ALA A 24 -45.99 14.89 -20.22
C ALA A 24 -44.93 15.17 -19.14
N GLY A 25 -45.35 15.16 -17.87
CA GLY A 25 -44.43 15.26 -16.73
C GLY A 25 -43.42 14.09 -16.64
N LEU A 26 -43.90 12.87 -16.86
CA LEU A 26 -43.06 11.67 -16.92
C LEU A 26 -42.09 11.66 -18.11
N LEU A 27 -42.56 12.13 -19.29
CA LEU A 27 -41.73 12.30 -20.48
C LEU A 27 -40.65 13.38 -20.28
N THR A 28 -41.00 14.52 -19.70
CA THR A 28 -40.02 15.59 -19.41
C THR A 28 -39.05 15.18 -18.30
N PHE A 29 -39.49 14.40 -17.30
CA PHE A 29 -38.62 13.85 -16.27
C PHE A 29 -37.66 12.81 -16.85
N ASN A 30 -38.12 11.92 -17.71
CA ASN A 30 -37.28 10.94 -18.40
C ASN A 30 -36.32 11.58 -19.42
N VAL A 31 -36.72 12.64 -20.12
CA VAL A 31 -35.86 13.43 -21.01
C VAL A 31 -34.81 14.19 -20.20
N LYS A 32 -35.17 14.79 -19.06
CA LYS A 32 -34.20 15.40 -18.15
C LYS A 32 -33.23 14.34 -17.56
N LYS A 33 -33.71 13.16 -17.19
CA LYS A 33 -32.86 12.10 -16.70
C LYS A 33 -31.93 11.53 -17.78
N LYS A 34 -32.38 11.48 -19.05
CA LYS A 34 -31.60 11.06 -20.21
C LYS A 34 -30.58 12.10 -20.68
N ASN A 35 -30.87 13.39 -20.47
CA ASN A 35 -29.94 14.48 -20.78
C ASN A 35 -28.97 14.85 -19.67
N THR A 36 -29.09 14.25 -18.48
CA THR A 36 -28.06 14.34 -17.41
C THR A 36 -26.99 13.26 -17.53
N ASP A 37 -27.17 12.28 -18.39
CA ASP A 37 -26.07 11.44 -18.91
C ASP A 37 -25.32 12.13 -20.07
N ILE A 38 -25.07 13.45 -19.95
CA ILE A 38 -23.91 14.06 -20.61
C ILE A 38 -22.73 13.31 -20.02
N THR A 39 -22.08 12.48 -20.80
CA THR A 39 -20.85 11.79 -20.48
C THR A 39 -19.86 12.82 -19.96
N ARG A 40 -19.86 13.03 -18.64
CA ARG A 40 -18.87 13.89 -18.01
C ARG A 40 -17.55 13.23 -18.34
N GLU A 41 -16.74 13.90 -19.17
CA GLU A 41 -15.44 13.37 -19.57
C GLU A 41 -14.70 12.90 -18.32
N LYS A 42 -14.27 11.63 -18.33
CA LYS A 42 -13.61 11.05 -17.17
C LYS A 42 -12.32 11.82 -16.90
N THR A 43 -12.07 12.12 -15.64
CA THR A 43 -10.79 12.72 -15.27
C THR A 43 -9.67 11.74 -15.57
N LYS A 44 -8.70 12.17 -16.37
CA LYS A 44 -7.53 11.38 -16.73
C LYS A 44 -6.48 11.44 -15.61
N ILE A 45 -6.05 10.29 -15.18
CA ILE A 45 -4.95 10.09 -14.22
C ILE A 45 -3.87 9.27 -14.89
N ALA A 46 -2.62 9.51 -14.56
CA ALA A 46 -1.53 8.64 -14.97
C ALA A 46 -0.78 8.08 -13.77
N MET A 47 -0.40 6.82 -13.84
CA MET A 47 0.48 6.16 -12.88
C MET A 47 1.72 5.68 -13.60
N ILE A 48 2.89 6.12 -13.13
CA ILE A 48 4.20 5.66 -13.57
C ILE A 48 4.84 4.78 -12.51
N MET A 49 5.45 3.69 -12.94
CA MET A 49 5.92 2.60 -12.10
C MET A 49 7.31 2.14 -12.55
N ASN A 50 8.20 1.87 -11.58
CA ASN A 50 9.49 1.24 -11.88
C ASN A 50 9.35 -0.26 -12.16
N GLY A 51 8.39 -0.93 -11.52
CA GLY A 51 8.06 -2.35 -11.69
C GLY A 51 6.92 -2.56 -12.67
N SER A 52 6.34 -3.75 -12.62
CA SER A 52 5.19 -4.18 -13.43
C SER A 52 3.89 -4.17 -12.62
N ILE A 53 2.76 -4.14 -13.33
CA ILE A 53 1.41 -4.27 -12.71
C ILE A 53 1.10 -5.70 -12.27
N ASP A 54 1.90 -6.67 -12.65
CA ASP A 54 1.74 -8.10 -12.37
C ASP A 54 2.93 -8.73 -11.61
N ASP A 55 3.73 -7.88 -10.91
CA ASP A 55 4.91 -8.31 -10.15
C ASP A 55 4.59 -9.13 -8.88
N ARG A 56 3.32 -9.37 -8.59
CA ARG A 56 2.85 -10.02 -7.36
C ARG A 56 3.35 -9.34 -6.08
N SER A 57 3.69 -8.07 -6.14
CA SER A 57 4.30 -7.29 -5.08
C SER A 57 3.87 -5.82 -5.10
N TRP A 58 4.83 -4.91 -5.04
CA TRP A 58 4.62 -3.46 -4.92
C TRP A 58 3.83 -2.86 -6.09
N GLY A 59 4.25 -3.15 -7.32
CA GLY A 59 3.59 -2.62 -8.52
C GLY A 59 2.15 -3.06 -8.61
N GLN A 60 1.88 -4.36 -8.44
CA GLN A 60 0.53 -4.91 -8.48
C GLN A 60 -0.34 -4.35 -7.35
N SER A 61 0.19 -4.15 -6.13
CA SER A 61 -0.56 -3.57 -5.03
C SER A 61 -1.08 -2.16 -5.36
N HIS A 62 -0.24 -1.33 -5.98
CA HIS A 62 -0.61 0.00 -6.45
C HIS A 62 -1.64 -0.04 -7.59
N PHE A 63 -1.43 -0.94 -8.55
CA PHE A 63 -2.36 -1.15 -9.65
C PHE A 63 -3.75 -1.53 -9.16
N GLU A 64 -3.86 -2.52 -8.29
CA GLU A 64 -5.15 -2.99 -7.74
C GLU A 64 -5.86 -1.87 -6.96
N GLY A 65 -5.15 -1.14 -6.10
CA GLY A 65 -5.71 -0.01 -5.37
C GLY A 65 -6.20 1.11 -6.28
N MET A 66 -5.45 1.43 -7.34
CA MET A 66 -5.87 2.42 -8.33
C MET A 66 -7.06 1.94 -9.18
N GLN A 67 -7.12 0.66 -9.53
CA GLN A 67 -8.27 0.09 -10.26
C GLN A 67 -9.56 0.19 -9.44
N LYS A 68 -9.53 -0.13 -8.14
CA LYS A 68 -10.67 0.03 -7.24
C LYS A 68 -11.12 1.50 -7.18
N THR A 69 -10.17 2.42 -6.99
CA THR A 69 -10.40 3.87 -6.97
C THR A 69 -10.96 4.37 -8.30
N ALA A 70 -10.41 3.92 -9.43
CA ALA A 70 -10.86 4.32 -10.76
C ALA A 70 -12.32 3.90 -11.02
N LYS A 71 -12.69 2.71 -10.58
CA LYS A 71 -14.05 2.21 -10.65
C LYS A 71 -15.01 3.05 -9.79
N GLU A 72 -14.61 3.35 -8.54
CA GLU A 72 -15.43 4.11 -7.60
C GLU A 72 -15.65 5.56 -8.04
N LEU A 73 -14.59 6.23 -8.50
CA LEU A 73 -14.61 7.66 -8.86
C LEU A 73 -14.86 7.91 -10.37
N ASN A 74 -15.08 6.86 -11.17
CA ASN A 74 -15.27 6.92 -12.62
C ASN A 74 -14.11 7.65 -13.34
N LEU A 75 -12.88 7.16 -13.14
CA LEU A 75 -11.66 7.75 -13.71
C LEU A 75 -11.20 7.03 -14.97
N ASP A 76 -10.38 7.71 -15.78
CA ASP A 76 -9.61 7.14 -16.89
C ASP A 76 -8.14 7.10 -16.49
N VAL A 77 -7.56 5.90 -16.31
CA VAL A 77 -6.21 5.73 -15.78
C VAL A 77 -5.25 5.18 -16.83
N MET A 78 -4.19 5.93 -17.10
CA MET A 78 -3.10 5.56 -17.98
C MET A 78 -1.93 5.00 -17.15
N TYR A 79 -1.50 3.78 -17.42
CA TYR A 79 -0.35 3.16 -16.76
C TYR A 79 0.90 3.20 -17.64
N ARG A 80 2.06 3.40 -17.02
CA ARG A 80 3.38 3.24 -17.64
C ARG A 80 4.27 2.47 -16.68
N GLU A 81 4.66 1.28 -17.13
CA GLU A 81 5.42 0.30 -16.37
C GLU A 81 6.90 0.34 -16.73
N GLN A 82 7.74 -0.20 -15.85
CA GLN A 82 9.18 -0.38 -16.07
C GLN A 82 9.90 0.92 -16.46
N ILE A 83 9.43 2.04 -15.89
CA ILE A 83 10.01 3.35 -16.17
C ILE A 83 11.27 3.52 -15.34
N PRO A 84 12.43 3.69 -15.99
CA PRO A 84 13.69 3.84 -15.28
C PRO A 84 13.73 5.16 -14.51
N ALA A 85 14.38 5.16 -13.34
CA ALA A 85 14.59 6.36 -12.53
C ALA A 85 15.73 7.23 -13.12
N ASN A 86 15.46 7.86 -14.24
CA ASN A 86 16.35 8.77 -14.96
C ASN A 86 15.53 9.81 -15.73
N LYS A 87 16.14 10.56 -16.62
CA LYS A 87 15.49 11.62 -17.42
C LYS A 87 14.28 11.13 -18.24
N THR A 88 14.29 9.87 -18.67
CA THR A 88 13.15 9.28 -19.40
C THR A 88 11.85 9.35 -18.59
N SER A 89 11.91 9.27 -17.26
CA SER A 89 10.70 9.37 -16.42
C SER A 89 10.05 10.77 -16.50
N GLU A 90 10.83 11.84 -16.65
CA GLU A 90 10.27 13.18 -16.89
C GLU A 90 9.59 13.24 -18.27
N GLU A 91 10.25 12.73 -19.31
CA GLU A 91 9.69 12.71 -20.67
C GLU A 91 8.37 11.94 -20.74
N VAL A 92 8.29 10.82 -20.03
CA VAL A 92 7.05 10.03 -19.90
C VAL A 92 5.96 10.82 -19.19
N MET A 93 6.27 11.49 -18.06
CA MET A 93 5.30 12.32 -17.34
C MET A 93 4.80 13.49 -18.20
N GLU A 94 5.71 14.19 -18.91
CA GLU A 94 5.36 15.28 -19.83
C GLU A 94 4.41 14.79 -20.95
N GLY A 95 4.70 13.63 -21.54
CA GLY A 95 3.84 13.00 -22.55
C GLY A 95 2.44 12.64 -22.00
N LEU A 96 2.34 12.15 -20.75
CA LEU A 96 1.09 11.84 -20.10
C LEU A 96 0.28 13.09 -19.77
N ILE A 97 0.93 14.19 -19.37
CA ILE A 97 0.30 15.49 -19.16
C ILE A 97 -0.22 16.04 -20.50
N ALA A 98 0.56 15.97 -21.56
CA ALA A 98 0.13 16.35 -22.90
C ALA A 98 -1.05 15.52 -23.41
N ALA A 99 -1.15 14.24 -23.00
CA ALA A 99 -2.31 13.37 -23.26
C ALA A 99 -3.54 13.70 -22.39
N GLY A 100 -3.43 14.70 -21.51
CA GLY A 100 -4.54 15.26 -20.72
C GLY A 100 -4.60 14.77 -19.27
N ALA A 101 -3.57 14.10 -18.74
CA ALA A 101 -3.53 13.74 -17.33
C ALA A 101 -3.62 14.98 -16.44
N LYS A 102 -4.51 14.95 -15.45
CA LYS A 102 -4.69 15.99 -14.43
C LYS A 102 -4.07 15.61 -13.10
N ILE A 103 -3.77 14.33 -12.93
CA ILE A 103 -3.13 13.76 -11.75
C ILE A 103 -2.06 12.80 -12.25
N ILE A 104 -0.86 12.91 -11.69
CA ILE A 104 0.26 12.00 -11.91
C ILE A 104 0.58 11.31 -10.58
N VAL A 105 0.67 9.99 -10.60
CA VAL A 105 1.11 9.17 -9.47
C VAL A 105 2.42 8.50 -9.86
N ALA A 106 3.49 8.73 -9.09
CA ALA A 106 4.75 8.02 -9.20
C ALA A 106 4.89 7.06 -8.00
N ASN A 107 4.99 5.76 -8.28
CA ASN A 107 4.91 4.74 -7.23
C ASN A 107 6.26 4.31 -6.65
N SER A 108 7.34 5.04 -6.89
CA SER A 108 8.66 4.65 -6.40
C SER A 108 9.45 5.82 -5.83
N PHE A 109 10.14 5.59 -4.71
CA PHE A 109 11.09 6.54 -4.12
C PHE A 109 12.09 7.12 -5.14
N GLN A 110 12.63 6.25 -6.00
CA GLN A 110 13.65 6.62 -6.98
C GLN A 110 13.15 7.62 -8.05
N LEU A 111 11.84 7.75 -8.26
CA LEU A 111 11.23 8.72 -9.18
C LEU A 111 11.16 10.14 -8.59
N GLY A 112 11.53 10.31 -7.31
CA GLY A 112 11.39 11.57 -6.57
C GLY A 112 12.00 12.80 -7.22
N PRO A 113 13.29 12.79 -7.62
CA PRO A 113 13.91 13.96 -8.28
C PRO A 113 13.16 14.39 -9.54
N TYR A 114 12.72 13.44 -10.34
CA TYR A 114 12.09 13.67 -11.64
C TYR A 114 10.65 14.19 -11.51
N ILE A 115 9.85 13.63 -10.62
CA ILE A 115 8.48 14.12 -10.38
C ILE A 115 8.47 15.52 -9.78
N GLN A 116 9.47 15.89 -8.96
CA GLN A 116 9.62 17.24 -8.43
C GLN A 116 9.88 18.26 -9.54
N GLU A 117 10.77 17.95 -10.47
CA GLU A 117 11.06 18.82 -11.62
C GLU A 117 9.83 19.03 -12.53
N VAL A 118 9.08 17.96 -12.81
CA VAL A 118 7.85 18.05 -13.60
C VAL A 118 6.77 18.84 -12.84
N ALA A 119 6.63 18.62 -11.53
CA ALA A 119 5.63 19.33 -10.73
C ALA A 119 5.85 20.85 -10.69
N VAL A 120 7.09 21.31 -10.70
CA VAL A 120 7.41 22.75 -10.79
C VAL A 120 6.94 23.36 -12.11
N LYS A 121 7.07 22.62 -13.22
CA LYS A 121 6.68 23.09 -14.57
C LYS A 121 5.16 23.09 -14.77
N HIS A 122 4.41 22.26 -14.03
CA HIS A 122 2.96 22.03 -14.22
C HIS A 122 2.15 22.32 -12.94
N PRO A 123 2.02 23.58 -12.50
CA PRO A 123 1.35 23.93 -11.24
C PRO A 123 -0.14 23.56 -11.19
N ASP A 124 -0.78 23.42 -12.36
CA ASP A 124 -2.20 23.03 -12.47
C ASP A 124 -2.42 21.51 -12.36
N VAL A 125 -1.40 20.70 -12.59
CA VAL A 125 -1.45 19.24 -12.42
C VAL A 125 -1.16 18.91 -10.96
N LYS A 126 -1.80 17.86 -10.43
CA LYS A 126 -1.54 17.37 -9.06
C LYS A 126 -0.73 16.09 -9.11
N PHE A 127 0.21 16.00 -8.19
CA PHE A 127 1.18 14.92 -8.16
C PHE A 127 1.13 14.19 -6.82
N PHE A 128 1.25 12.87 -6.86
CA PHE A 128 1.42 12.00 -5.71
C PHE A 128 2.67 11.15 -5.88
N HIS A 129 3.54 11.14 -4.89
CA HIS A 129 4.80 10.40 -4.92
C HIS A 129 4.89 9.43 -3.74
N ALA A 130 4.88 8.12 -4.02
CA ALA A 130 5.05 7.08 -3.02
C ALA A 130 6.47 7.08 -2.46
N SER A 131 6.60 6.83 -1.16
CA SER A 131 7.88 6.82 -0.42
C SER A 131 8.65 8.15 -0.52
N GLY A 132 8.03 9.21 -1.03
CA GLY A 132 8.66 10.52 -1.16
C GLY A 132 8.77 11.24 0.18
N ILE A 133 9.74 12.16 0.28
CA ILE A 133 9.96 12.97 1.48
C ILE A 133 9.76 14.49 1.25
N LYS A 134 9.82 14.94 -0.01
CA LYS A 134 9.65 16.35 -0.38
C LYS A 134 8.29 16.57 -1.05
N TYR A 135 7.50 17.45 -0.48
CA TYR A 135 6.21 17.87 -1.04
C TYR A 135 6.21 19.35 -1.37
N SER A 136 5.23 19.78 -2.18
CA SER A 136 5.05 21.19 -2.60
C SER A 136 3.56 21.50 -2.73
N LYS A 137 3.21 22.72 -3.17
CA LYS A 137 1.82 23.16 -3.35
C LYS A 137 0.96 22.21 -4.20
N ASN A 138 1.56 21.54 -5.20
CA ASN A 138 0.87 20.63 -6.12
C ASN A 138 1.39 19.19 -6.10
N LEU A 139 2.34 18.88 -5.24
CA LEU A 139 2.92 17.54 -5.03
C LEU A 139 2.72 17.11 -3.58
N SER A 140 2.05 15.99 -3.37
CA SER A 140 2.01 15.27 -2.09
C SER A 140 2.91 14.06 -2.13
N THR A 141 3.53 13.75 -0.98
CA THR A 141 4.18 12.47 -0.77
C THR A 141 3.30 11.59 0.09
N TYR A 142 3.38 10.27 -0.08
CA TYR A 142 2.57 9.34 0.69
C TYR A 142 3.30 8.02 0.94
N PHE A 143 3.05 7.47 2.12
CA PHE A 143 3.43 6.14 2.53
C PHE A 143 2.54 5.65 3.67
N GLY A 144 2.60 4.36 4.00
CA GLY A 144 1.91 3.81 5.16
C GLY A 144 2.89 3.40 6.25
N ARG A 145 2.44 3.40 7.52
CA ARG A 145 3.20 2.84 8.65
C ARG A 145 3.18 1.31 8.59
N ILE A 146 3.65 0.74 7.46
CA ILE A 146 3.69 -0.70 7.24
C ILE A 146 4.55 -1.43 8.28
N TYR A 147 5.46 -0.71 8.94
CA TYR A 147 6.25 -1.25 10.04
C TYR A 147 5.37 -1.79 11.18
N GLN A 148 4.17 -1.24 11.39
CA GLN A 148 3.21 -1.78 12.35
C GLN A 148 2.79 -3.20 11.97
N MET A 149 2.58 -3.44 10.68
CA MET A 149 2.24 -4.78 10.18
C MET A 149 3.47 -5.70 10.14
N ARG A 150 4.68 -5.13 9.94
CA ARG A 150 5.93 -5.88 10.09
C ARG A 150 6.10 -6.40 11.52
N TYR A 151 5.82 -5.58 12.53
CA TYR A 151 5.83 -6.01 13.93
C TYR A 151 4.85 -7.17 14.17
N LEU A 152 3.60 -7.02 13.72
CA LEU A 152 2.59 -8.04 13.89
C LEU A 152 2.92 -9.35 13.14
N SER A 153 3.46 -9.27 11.93
CA SER A 153 3.91 -10.45 11.20
C SER A 153 5.18 -11.07 11.78
N GLY A 154 6.02 -10.27 12.44
CA GLY A 154 7.15 -10.74 13.24
C GLY A 154 6.72 -11.61 14.42
N ILE A 155 5.60 -11.29 15.09
CA ILE A 155 5.00 -12.13 16.13
C ILE A 155 4.66 -13.52 15.56
N VAL A 156 4.03 -13.57 14.38
CA VAL A 156 3.70 -14.84 13.72
C VAL A 156 4.96 -15.65 13.43
N ALA A 157 6.00 -15.02 12.87
CA ALA A 157 7.28 -15.67 12.59
C ALA A 157 7.96 -16.20 13.86
N GLY A 158 7.96 -15.39 14.94
CA GLY A 158 8.55 -15.77 16.22
C GLY A 158 7.87 -16.95 16.91
N MET A 159 6.53 -17.07 16.76
CA MET A 159 5.74 -18.20 17.24
C MET A 159 5.89 -19.45 16.37
N GLN A 160 6.22 -19.27 15.08
CA GLN A 160 6.32 -20.36 14.10
C GLN A 160 7.69 -21.03 14.11
N THR A 161 8.76 -20.26 14.30
CA THR A 161 10.13 -20.81 14.27
C THR A 161 10.38 -21.83 15.38
N LYS A 162 11.07 -22.89 15.03
CA LYS A 162 11.58 -23.92 15.96
C LYS A 162 13.07 -23.76 16.19
N THR A 163 13.79 -23.24 15.22
CA THR A 163 15.24 -23.05 15.29
C THR A 163 15.65 -21.75 15.98
N GLY A 164 14.70 -20.79 16.09
CA GLY A 164 14.99 -19.43 16.53
C GLY A 164 15.76 -18.60 15.50
N ARG A 165 15.85 -19.06 14.24
CA ARG A 165 16.62 -18.40 13.17
C ARG A 165 15.69 -18.09 12.00
N ILE A 166 15.42 -16.81 11.80
CA ILE A 166 14.48 -16.31 10.81
C ILE A 166 15.24 -15.53 9.73
N GLY A 167 15.07 -15.90 8.48
CA GLY A 167 15.71 -15.24 7.35
C GLY A 167 14.94 -13.99 6.90
N TYR A 168 15.67 -12.94 6.55
CA TYR A 168 15.13 -11.70 6.01
C TYR A 168 15.93 -11.26 4.76
N VAL A 169 15.35 -11.41 3.57
CA VAL A 169 15.97 -10.98 2.33
C VAL A 169 15.56 -9.55 2.04
N ALA A 170 16.50 -8.61 2.03
CA ALA A 170 16.24 -7.18 1.97
C ALA A 170 16.93 -6.49 0.78
N ALA A 171 16.30 -5.44 0.21
CA ALA A 171 16.81 -4.75 -0.96
C ALA A 171 18.01 -3.84 -0.63
N PHE A 172 17.78 -2.77 0.12
CA PHE A 172 18.77 -1.73 0.38
C PHE A 172 18.78 -1.33 1.86
N ASP A 173 19.95 -0.92 2.33
CA ASP A 173 20.14 -0.35 3.65
C ASP A 173 19.73 1.13 3.66
N ILE A 174 18.42 1.37 3.71
CA ILE A 174 17.80 2.71 3.76
C ILE A 174 16.79 2.75 4.93
N PRO A 175 16.45 3.95 5.46
CA PRO A 175 15.56 4.07 6.63
C PRO A 175 14.23 3.31 6.52
N GLU A 176 13.65 3.24 5.34
CA GLU A 176 12.41 2.50 5.07
C GLU A 176 12.59 1.00 5.37
N VAL A 177 13.66 0.40 4.86
CA VAL A 177 13.93 -1.04 4.98
C VAL A 177 14.42 -1.37 6.39
N VAL A 178 15.33 -0.57 6.94
CA VAL A 178 15.83 -0.72 8.34
C VAL A 178 14.67 -0.67 9.32
N ARG A 179 13.75 0.29 9.16
CA ARG A 179 12.52 0.38 9.98
C ARG A 179 11.67 -0.89 9.89
N GLY A 180 11.54 -1.46 8.67
CA GLY A 180 10.80 -2.71 8.46
C GLY A 180 11.46 -3.90 9.15
N ILE A 181 12.78 -4.06 9.02
CA ILE A 181 13.58 -5.11 9.69
C ILE A 181 13.45 -4.99 11.21
N ASN A 182 13.64 -3.78 11.74
CA ASN A 182 13.59 -3.53 13.18
C ASN A 182 12.22 -3.83 13.77
N ALA A 183 11.16 -3.36 13.14
CA ALA A 183 9.79 -3.63 13.59
C ALA A 183 9.47 -5.14 13.55
N PHE A 184 9.84 -5.82 12.48
CA PHE A 184 9.67 -7.27 12.38
C PHE A 184 10.43 -7.99 13.49
N THR A 185 11.70 -7.63 13.74
CA THR A 185 12.53 -8.23 14.80
C THR A 185 11.95 -7.98 16.19
N LEU A 186 11.43 -6.77 16.46
CA LEU A 186 10.73 -6.48 17.73
C LEU A 186 9.48 -7.37 17.89
N GLY A 187 8.75 -7.62 16.81
CA GLY A 187 7.64 -8.58 16.81
C GLY A 187 8.09 -10.02 17.08
N VAL A 188 9.18 -10.45 16.44
CA VAL A 188 9.80 -11.77 16.72
C VAL A 188 10.19 -11.88 18.18
N LYS A 189 10.92 -10.90 18.73
CA LYS A 189 11.33 -10.87 20.14
C LYS A 189 10.16 -10.83 21.12
N ARG A 190 9.04 -10.21 20.75
CA ARG A 190 7.81 -10.20 21.55
C ARG A 190 7.24 -11.60 21.75
N ALA A 191 7.35 -12.47 20.75
CA ALA A 191 6.85 -13.83 20.76
C ALA A 191 7.90 -14.85 21.19
N ASN A 192 9.16 -14.65 20.80
CA ASN A 192 10.29 -15.53 21.07
C ASN A 192 11.55 -14.68 21.37
N PRO A 193 11.83 -14.39 22.66
CA PRO A 193 12.94 -13.50 23.04
C PRO A 193 14.33 -13.99 22.57
N ASP A 194 14.52 -15.28 22.38
CA ASP A 194 15.81 -15.88 22.01
C ASP A 194 16.03 -15.92 20.49
N ALA A 195 14.97 -15.78 19.69
CA ALA A 195 15.06 -15.84 18.23
C ALA A 195 15.79 -14.63 17.63
N ASN A 196 16.51 -14.84 16.53
CA ASN A 196 17.24 -13.82 15.78
C ASN A 196 16.74 -13.73 14.32
N VAL A 197 16.84 -12.52 13.76
CA VAL A 197 16.53 -12.24 12.36
C VAL A 197 17.83 -12.03 11.60
N ILE A 198 18.11 -12.92 10.66
CA ILE A 198 19.33 -12.91 9.85
C ILE A 198 19.01 -12.21 8.54
N VAL A 199 19.64 -11.06 8.31
CA VAL A 199 19.37 -10.18 7.16
C VAL A 199 20.45 -10.34 6.10
N ARG A 200 20.03 -10.56 4.85
CA ARG A 200 20.92 -10.54 3.70
C ARG A 200 20.44 -9.57 2.64
N TRP A 201 21.39 -8.76 2.12
CA TRP A 201 21.11 -7.70 1.16
C TRP A 201 21.20 -8.18 -0.28
N THR A 202 20.20 -7.81 -1.10
CA THR A 202 20.20 -8.08 -2.56
C THR A 202 20.79 -6.93 -3.38
N LYS A 203 20.78 -5.71 -2.81
CA LYS A 203 21.12 -4.45 -3.49
C LYS A 203 20.24 -4.16 -4.72
N SER A 204 19.03 -4.75 -4.75
CA SER A 204 17.99 -4.52 -5.77
C SER A 204 16.60 -4.76 -5.21
N TRP A 205 15.61 -4.06 -5.75
CA TRP A 205 14.20 -4.33 -5.44
C TRP A 205 13.66 -5.56 -6.20
N ASN A 206 14.02 -5.71 -7.47
CA ASN A 206 13.36 -6.59 -8.42
C ASN A 206 14.29 -7.41 -9.33
N ASP A 207 15.60 -7.48 -9.02
CA ASP A 207 16.50 -8.37 -9.73
C ASP A 207 16.37 -9.79 -9.18
N ASP A 208 15.69 -10.66 -9.93
CA ASP A 208 15.44 -12.06 -9.56
C ASP A 208 16.74 -12.84 -9.36
N LYS A 209 17.79 -12.56 -10.11
CA LYS A 209 19.09 -13.24 -9.96
C LYS A 209 19.78 -12.83 -8.67
N ALA A 210 19.78 -11.55 -8.34
CA ALA A 210 20.34 -11.03 -7.09
C ALA A 210 19.56 -11.57 -5.90
N CYS A 211 18.22 -11.56 -5.95
CA CYS A 211 17.35 -12.10 -4.92
C CYS A 211 17.54 -13.62 -4.74
N SER A 212 17.62 -14.38 -5.83
CA SER A 212 17.87 -15.82 -5.81
C SER A 212 19.23 -16.13 -5.18
N LYS A 213 20.29 -15.41 -5.59
CA LYS A 213 21.65 -15.57 -5.03
C LYS A 213 21.67 -15.31 -3.52
N ALA A 214 21.12 -14.17 -3.08
CA ALA A 214 21.07 -13.80 -1.68
C ALA A 214 20.28 -14.82 -0.85
N THR A 215 19.12 -15.26 -1.33
CA THR A 215 18.30 -16.26 -0.62
C THR A 215 18.99 -17.58 -0.47
N ARG A 216 19.61 -18.12 -1.53
CA ARG A 216 20.32 -19.40 -1.46
C ARG A 216 21.52 -19.34 -0.52
N ALA A 217 22.26 -18.24 -0.53
CA ALA A 217 23.40 -18.07 0.37
C ALA A 217 22.93 -17.98 1.84
N LEU A 218 21.87 -17.21 2.12
CA LEU A 218 21.27 -17.12 3.44
C LEU A 218 20.80 -18.49 3.96
N LEU A 219 20.12 -19.28 3.11
CA LEU A 219 19.60 -20.58 3.50
C LEU A 219 20.66 -21.69 3.56
N ALA A 220 21.84 -21.50 2.97
CA ALA A 220 22.91 -22.49 2.99
C ALA A 220 23.69 -22.48 4.32
N ASN A 221 23.82 -21.33 4.96
CA ASN A 221 24.71 -21.14 6.11
C ASN A 221 23.99 -21.18 7.47
N ASP A 222 22.66 -20.98 7.47
CA ASP A 222 21.87 -20.87 8.68
C ASP A 222 20.72 -21.88 8.69
N SER A 223 20.41 -22.42 9.87
CA SER A 223 19.27 -23.32 10.08
C SER A 223 17.96 -22.52 10.09
N ILE A 224 17.68 -21.80 9.01
CA ILE A 224 16.48 -20.95 8.86
C ILE A 224 15.27 -21.82 8.57
N ASP A 225 14.21 -21.64 9.35
CA ASP A 225 12.92 -22.35 9.17
C ASP A 225 11.72 -21.44 8.94
N VAL A 226 11.93 -20.12 9.00
CA VAL A 226 10.98 -19.07 8.58
C VAL A 226 11.72 -18.05 7.74
N LEU A 227 11.13 -17.60 6.63
CA LEU A 227 11.70 -16.56 5.76
C LEU A 227 10.69 -15.45 5.48
N THR A 228 11.18 -14.22 5.50
CA THR A 228 10.46 -13.04 4.99
C THR A 228 11.34 -12.26 4.02
N LEU A 229 10.73 -11.29 3.33
CA LEU A 229 11.43 -10.47 2.34
C LEU A 229 11.03 -8.99 2.43
N HIS A 230 11.90 -8.14 1.91
CA HIS A 230 11.66 -6.72 1.65
C HIS A 230 12.25 -6.37 0.27
N THR A 231 11.78 -7.10 -0.72
CA THR A 231 12.06 -6.97 -2.15
C THR A 231 10.76 -7.14 -2.92
N ASP A 232 10.73 -6.78 -4.20
CA ASP A 232 9.58 -6.97 -5.07
C ASP A 232 9.63 -8.31 -5.84
N SER A 233 10.81 -8.92 -5.91
CA SER A 233 10.99 -10.25 -6.50
C SER A 233 10.34 -11.35 -5.63
N GLN A 234 9.65 -12.28 -6.25
CA GLN A 234 9.08 -13.46 -5.60
C GLN A 234 10.08 -14.61 -5.40
N GLU A 235 11.30 -14.50 -5.93
CA GLU A 235 12.33 -15.56 -5.84
C GLU A 235 12.63 -16.00 -4.40
N PRO A 236 12.73 -15.09 -3.39
CA PRO A 236 12.95 -15.53 -2.01
C PRO A 236 11.86 -16.48 -1.50
N LEU A 237 10.59 -16.16 -1.75
CA LEU A 237 9.48 -17.01 -1.31
C LEU A 237 9.46 -18.32 -2.08
N ARG A 238 9.64 -18.29 -3.41
CA ARG A 238 9.65 -19.49 -4.24
C ARG A 238 10.75 -20.49 -3.85
N ILE A 239 11.95 -19.98 -3.54
CA ILE A 239 13.07 -20.83 -3.12
C ILE A 239 12.78 -21.43 -1.73
N ALA A 240 12.35 -20.62 -0.77
CA ALA A 240 12.07 -21.07 0.59
C ALA A 240 10.90 -22.09 0.63
N ASP A 241 9.82 -21.85 -0.14
CA ASP A 241 8.71 -22.78 -0.29
C ASP A 241 9.19 -24.16 -0.80
N SER A 242 10.05 -24.16 -1.83
CA SER A 242 10.59 -25.41 -2.38
C SER A 242 11.44 -26.23 -1.38
N LEU A 243 11.85 -25.61 -0.30
CA LEU A 243 12.63 -26.22 0.79
C LEU A 243 11.80 -26.52 2.04
N GLY A 244 10.48 -26.29 2.00
CA GLY A 244 9.59 -26.51 3.15
C GLY A 244 9.75 -25.48 4.26
N ILE A 245 10.24 -24.28 3.96
CA ILE A 245 10.47 -23.20 4.90
C ILE A 245 9.20 -22.34 5.00
N TRP A 246 8.79 -21.96 6.21
CA TRP A 246 7.63 -21.11 6.45
C TRP A 246 7.83 -19.70 5.89
N LEU A 247 6.77 -19.12 5.34
CA LEU A 247 6.82 -17.86 4.61
C LEU A 247 5.99 -16.77 5.28
N VAL A 248 6.59 -15.60 5.47
CA VAL A 248 5.90 -14.35 5.72
C VAL A 248 6.09 -13.48 4.48
N GLY A 249 5.03 -13.25 3.73
CA GLY A 249 5.05 -12.46 2.50
C GLY A 249 5.21 -10.95 2.72
N TYR A 250 5.10 -10.19 1.64
CA TYR A 250 5.13 -8.73 1.65
C TYR A 250 4.37 -8.13 0.46
N ASN A 251 3.83 -6.93 0.65
CA ASN A 251 3.09 -6.10 -0.30
C ASN A 251 1.71 -6.63 -0.70
N LEU A 252 1.56 -7.92 -0.96
CA LEU A 252 0.32 -8.59 -1.34
C LEU A 252 0.13 -9.92 -0.59
N ASP A 253 -1.11 -10.40 -0.60
CA ASP A 253 -1.46 -11.75 -0.20
C ASP A 253 -1.10 -12.71 -1.33
N ASN A 254 -0.10 -13.54 -1.11
CA ASN A 254 0.36 -14.56 -2.04
C ASN A 254 0.08 -15.98 -1.55
N ALA A 255 -0.86 -16.19 -0.62
CA ALA A 255 -1.21 -17.50 -0.07
C ALA A 255 -1.61 -18.52 -1.15
N GLU A 256 -2.25 -18.07 -2.24
CA GLU A 256 -2.61 -18.93 -3.37
C GLU A 256 -1.39 -19.54 -4.09
N LEU A 257 -0.26 -18.83 -4.08
CA LEU A 257 0.98 -19.30 -4.74
C LEU A 257 1.76 -20.28 -3.89
N TYR A 258 1.61 -20.19 -2.56
CA TYR A 258 2.39 -20.96 -1.58
C TYR A 258 1.48 -21.59 -0.52
N PRO A 259 0.50 -22.43 -0.91
CA PRO A 259 -0.56 -22.89 -0.01
C PRO A 259 -0.07 -23.72 1.17
N GLU A 260 1.11 -24.36 1.05
CA GLU A 260 1.63 -25.27 2.07
C GLU A 260 2.47 -24.58 3.16
N HIS A 261 3.07 -23.42 2.87
CA HIS A 261 4.02 -22.80 3.78
C HIS A 261 3.76 -21.33 4.07
N PHE A 262 2.78 -20.69 3.42
CA PHE A 262 2.48 -19.28 3.65
C PHE A 262 1.73 -19.08 4.97
N LEU A 263 2.15 -18.08 5.74
CA LEU A 263 1.54 -17.76 7.03
C LEU A 263 0.62 -16.53 6.93
N THR A 264 1.18 -15.41 6.53
CA THR A 264 0.54 -14.11 6.34
C THR A 264 1.49 -13.16 5.62
N ALA A 265 1.06 -11.91 5.37
CA ALA A 265 1.92 -10.85 4.82
C ALA A 265 1.48 -9.47 5.32
N PRO A 266 2.39 -8.54 5.61
CA PRO A 266 2.09 -7.11 5.56
C PRO A 266 1.65 -6.72 4.15
N VAL A 267 0.45 -6.14 4.01
CA VAL A 267 -0.16 -5.80 2.72
C VAL A 267 -0.59 -4.35 2.65
N TRP A 268 -0.71 -3.84 1.43
CA TRP A 268 -1.19 -2.52 1.14
C TRP A 268 -2.64 -2.53 0.67
N ARG A 269 -3.41 -1.55 1.12
CA ARG A 269 -4.79 -1.26 0.69
C ARG A 269 -4.81 0.16 0.13
N TRP A 270 -4.13 0.37 -1.02
CA TRP A 270 -3.92 1.69 -1.59
C TRP A 270 -5.19 2.42 -1.99
N GLU A 271 -6.30 1.73 -2.23
CA GLU A 271 -7.61 2.33 -2.40
C GLU A 271 -8.00 3.24 -1.24
N ASN A 272 -7.62 2.89 -0.01
CA ASN A 272 -7.90 3.69 1.19
C ASN A 272 -7.09 5.00 1.24
N PHE A 273 -6.02 5.09 0.46
CA PHE A 273 -5.30 6.34 0.21
C PHE A 273 -5.81 7.04 -1.05
N TYR A 274 -5.87 6.36 -2.18
CA TYR A 274 -6.18 6.99 -3.46
C TYR A 274 -7.58 7.58 -3.51
N THR A 275 -8.62 6.84 -3.08
CA THR A 275 -10.01 7.30 -3.18
C THR A 275 -10.23 8.64 -2.48
N PRO A 276 -9.93 8.83 -1.19
CA PRO A 276 -10.18 10.10 -0.53
C PRO A 276 -9.33 11.24 -1.07
N HIS A 277 -8.04 11.02 -1.39
CA HIS A 277 -7.14 12.10 -1.81
C HIS A 277 -7.29 12.50 -3.28
N ILE A 278 -7.65 11.57 -4.16
CA ILE A 278 -8.07 11.91 -5.53
C ILE A 278 -9.40 12.66 -5.49
N LEU A 279 -10.32 12.28 -4.62
CA LEU A 279 -11.57 13.01 -4.42
C LEU A 279 -11.35 14.46 -3.94
N GLU A 280 -10.32 14.70 -3.09
CA GLU A 280 -9.90 16.07 -2.72
C GLU A 280 -9.45 16.88 -3.96
N VAL A 281 -8.69 16.27 -4.88
CA VAL A 281 -8.30 16.91 -6.15
C VAL A 281 -9.54 17.26 -6.99
N LEU A 282 -10.45 16.29 -7.17
CA LEU A 282 -11.68 16.49 -7.96
C LEU A 282 -12.58 17.58 -7.37
N LYS A 283 -12.59 17.72 -6.05
CA LYS A 283 -13.31 18.78 -5.31
C LYS A 283 -12.55 20.11 -5.22
N LYS A 284 -11.37 20.23 -5.85
CA LYS A 284 -10.48 21.42 -5.79
C LYS A 284 -10.05 21.76 -4.34
N LYS A 285 -9.91 20.77 -3.48
CA LYS A 285 -9.50 20.88 -2.08
C LYS A 285 -8.10 20.33 -1.82
N PHE A 286 -7.36 19.95 -2.86
CA PHE A 286 -6.03 19.41 -2.74
C PHE A 286 -5.08 20.38 -2.05
N VAL A 287 -4.36 19.87 -1.06
CA VAL A 287 -3.24 20.58 -0.39
C VAL A 287 -2.05 19.63 -0.38
N GLY A 288 -0.92 20.08 -0.93
CA GLY A 288 0.30 19.30 -0.94
C GLY A 288 0.85 19.10 0.47
N LYS A 289 1.04 17.87 0.87
CA LYS A 289 1.55 17.47 2.19
C LYS A 289 2.18 16.07 2.16
N ASN A 290 2.84 15.71 3.23
CA ASN A 290 3.28 14.34 3.46
C ASN A 290 2.20 13.56 4.19
N TYR A 291 1.79 12.43 3.61
CA TYR A 291 0.87 11.47 4.22
C TYR A 291 1.65 10.27 4.74
N TRP A 292 1.52 9.98 6.01
CA TRP A 292 2.13 8.80 6.62
C TRP A 292 1.20 8.21 7.68
N SER A 293 0.23 7.44 7.20
CA SER A 293 -0.88 6.94 8.00
C SER A 293 -0.64 5.49 8.44
N GLY A 294 -1.08 5.17 9.64
CA GLY A 294 -0.97 3.83 10.22
C GLY A 294 -2.21 2.95 9.97
N THR A 295 -2.30 1.89 10.74
CA THR A 295 -3.36 0.87 10.65
C THR A 295 -4.78 1.45 10.76
N ASN A 296 -4.98 2.56 11.49
CA ASN A 296 -6.29 3.23 11.62
C ASN A 296 -6.81 3.83 10.32
N SER A 297 -5.94 4.12 9.34
CA SER A 297 -6.35 4.60 8.02
C SER A 297 -6.80 3.47 7.08
N GLY A 298 -6.51 2.23 7.44
CA GLY A 298 -6.73 1.07 6.60
C GLY A 298 -5.81 0.93 5.39
N VAL A 299 -4.81 1.83 5.22
CA VAL A 299 -3.83 1.76 4.11
C VAL A 299 -2.90 0.56 4.26
N VAL A 300 -2.60 0.18 5.50
CA VAL A 300 -1.77 -0.98 5.83
C VAL A 300 -2.58 -2.02 6.58
N ASP A 301 -2.39 -3.29 6.24
CA ASP A 301 -3.08 -4.42 6.85
C ASP A 301 -2.20 -5.68 6.84
N LEU A 302 -2.65 -6.74 7.52
CA LEU A 302 -2.15 -8.10 7.34
C LEU A 302 -3.07 -8.88 6.38
N ALA A 303 -2.46 -9.67 5.51
CA ALA A 303 -3.17 -10.72 4.79
C ALA A 303 -3.85 -11.68 5.79
N PRO A 304 -4.95 -12.32 5.42
CA PRO A 304 -5.58 -13.33 6.25
C PRO A 304 -4.55 -14.38 6.71
N PHE A 305 -4.67 -14.82 7.95
CA PHE A 305 -3.86 -15.93 8.43
C PHE A 305 -4.28 -17.23 7.75
N THR A 306 -3.31 -18.01 7.29
CA THR A 306 -3.59 -19.36 6.80
C THR A 306 -3.84 -20.31 7.98
N ASN A 307 -4.31 -21.51 7.68
CA ASN A 307 -4.53 -22.57 8.70
C ASN A 307 -3.24 -23.10 9.32
N HIS A 308 -2.07 -22.70 8.84
CA HIS A 308 -0.77 -23.06 9.36
C HIS A 308 -0.33 -22.18 10.54
N VAL A 309 -0.98 -21.02 10.73
CA VAL A 309 -0.64 -20.11 11.83
C VAL A 309 -1.18 -20.63 13.15
N ASN A 310 -0.32 -20.68 14.17
CA ASN A 310 -0.71 -21.08 15.51
C ASN A 310 -1.84 -20.15 16.05
N PRO A 311 -2.96 -20.71 16.57
CA PRO A 311 -4.04 -19.90 17.14
C PRO A 311 -3.58 -18.92 18.22
N ALA A 312 -2.61 -19.29 19.07
CA ALA A 312 -2.06 -18.38 20.07
C ALA A 312 -1.33 -17.17 19.45
N ALA A 313 -0.72 -17.34 18.26
CA ALA A 313 -0.13 -16.22 17.52
C ALA A 313 -1.22 -15.26 17.02
N ILE A 314 -2.35 -15.78 16.54
CA ILE A 314 -3.49 -14.98 16.08
C ILE A 314 -4.04 -14.13 17.24
N GLU A 315 -4.23 -14.73 18.43
CA GLU A 315 -4.70 -14.03 19.63
C GLU A 315 -3.73 -12.93 20.07
N LEU A 316 -2.42 -13.23 20.10
CA LEU A 316 -1.39 -12.27 20.47
C LEU A 316 -1.34 -11.10 19.45
N VAL A 317 -1.39 -11.39 18.15
CA VAL A 317 -1.44 -10.38 17.09
C VAL A 317 -2.69 -9.50 17.22
N ALA A 318 -3.85 -10.07 17.52
CA ALA A 318 -5.09 -9.31 17.71
C ALA A 318 -4.96 -8.33 18.89
N SER A 319 -4.42 -8.80 20.02
CA SER A 319 -4.18 -7.96 21.20
C SER A 319 -3.18 -6.82 20.93
N GLU A 320 -2.05 -7.12 20.28
CA GLU A 320 -1.04 -6.09 19.97
C GLU A 320 -1.56 -5.10 18.90
N ARG A 321 -2.33 -5.57 17.90
CA ARG A 321 -3.01 -4.71 16.93
C ARG A 321 -3.96 -3.72 17.61
N GLU A 322 -4.76 -4.17 18.56
CA GLU A 322 -5.67 -3.31 19.31
C GLU A 322 -4.90 -2.20 20.06
N LYS A 323 -3.79 -2.54 20.70
CA LYS A 323 -2.93 -1.56 21.39
C LYS A 323 -2.33 -0.53 20.44
N ILE A 324 -1.90 -0.95 19.24
CA ILE A 324 -1.42 -0.03 18.20
C ILE A 324 -2.55 0.89 17.75
N GLN A 325 -3.75 0.35 17.52
CA GLN A 325 -4.90 1.10 17.02
C GLN A 325 -5.44 2.12 18.02
N ASN A 326 -5.47 1.78 19.30
CA ASN A 326 -5.93 2.70 20.34
C ASN A 326 -4.83 3.62 20.89
N GLY A 327 -3.59 3.49 20.39
CA GLY A 327 -2.44 4.33 20.75
C GLY A 327 -1.84 4.03 22.12
N SER A 328 -2.20 2.92 22.76
CA SER A 328 -1.59 2.50 24.03
C SER A 328 -0.24 1.82 23.87
N PHE A 329 0.16 1.52 22.65
CA PHE A 329 1.45 0.96 22.29
C PHE A 329 1.97 1.52 20.97
N ASP A 330 3.25 1.85 20.93
CA ASP A 330 4.02 2.18 19.72
C ASP A 330 5.13 1.15 19.55
N VAL A 331 5.36 0.68 18.32
CA VAL A 331 6.38 -0.32 18.01
C VAL A 331 7.78 0.14 18.40
N PHE A 332 8.07 1.45 18.24
CA PHE A 332 9.35 2.06 18.59
C PHE A 332 9.27 2.91 19.86
N TYR A 333 8.65 2.34 20.90
CA TYR A 333 8.60 2.88 22.25
C TYR A 333 9.65 2.16 23.14
N GLY A 334 10.47 2.94 23.81
CA GLY A 334 11.61 2.44 24.59
C GLY A 334 11.25 1.77 25.93
N PRO A 335 12.21 1.07 26.52
CA PRO A 335 13.62 1.06 26.08
C PRO A 335 13.90 0.12 24.91
N ILE A 336 14.69 0.57 23.94
CA ILE A 336 15.13 -0.25 22.80
C ILE A 336 16.65 -0.16 22.67
N GLU A 337 17.30 -1.34 22.70
CA GLU A 337 18.73 -1.49 22.45
C GLU A 337 19.00 -1.85 21.00
N ASP A 338 20.14 -1.39 20.49
CA ASP A 338 20.65 -1.84 19.20
C ASP A 338 21.41 -3.18 19.30
N ASN A 339 21.86 -3.70 18.15
CA ASN A 339 22.63 -4.94 18.08
C ASN A 339 24.06 -4.83 18.65
N ALA A 340 24.49 -3.63 19.08
CA ALA A 340 25.72 -3.41 19.84
C ALA A 340 25.43 -3.13 21.34
N GLU A 341 24.23 -3.47 21.82
CA GLU A 341 23.77 -3.28 23.21
C GLU A 341 23.74 -1.81 23.69
N THR A 342 23.66 -0.88 22.75
CA THR A 342 23.50 0.55 23.08
C THR A 342 22.02 0.90 23.13
N VAL A 343 21.57 1.55 24.20
CA VAL A 343 20.19 2.07 24.30
C VAL A 343 20.02 3.20 23.28
N ARG A 344 19.12 3.02 22.31
CA ARG A 344 18.82 3.97 21.25
C ARG A 344 17.53 4.76 21.50
N ILE A 345 16.60 4.17 22.22
CA ILE A 345 15.37 4.81 22.65
C ILE A 345 15.24 4.53 24.15
N ASN A 346 15.21 5.58 24.98
CA ASN A 346 15.14 5.43 26.42
C ASN A 346 13.73 4.98 26.87
N GLU A 347 13.63 4.51 28.10
CA GLU A 347 12.34 4.20 28.73
C GLU A 347 11.43 5.43 28.73
N GLY A 348 10.17 5.24 28.30
CA GLY A 348 9.20 6.32 28.24
C GLY A 348 9.28 7.20 27.01
N GLU A 349 10.21 6.95 26.08
CA GLU A 349 10.36 7.69 24.82
C GLU A 349 9.86 6.91 23.62
N SER A 350 9.34 7.62 22.61
CA SER A 350 9.02 7.09 21.30
C SER A 350 9.92 7.71 20.24
N MET A 351 10.27 6.94 19.20
CA MET A 351 11.00 7.46 18.06
C MET A 351 10.14 8.45 17.26
N SER A 352 10.68 9.60 16.92
CA SER A 352 9.96 10.59 16.13
C SER A 352 9.72 10.14 14.69
N ASP A 353 8.66 10.67 14.04
CA ASP A 353 8.38 10.42 12.63
C ASP A 353 9.55 10.84 11.73
N ASN A 354 10.21 11.95 12.06
CA ASN A 354 11.38 12.40 11.31
C ASN A 354 12.54 11.40 11.39
N ASP A 355 12.81 10.87 12.58
CA ASP A 355 13.90 9.91 12.77
C ASP A 355 13.58 8.60 12.07
N MET A 356 12.35 8.13 12.18
CA MET A 356 11.88 6.93 11.47
C MET A 356 11.97 7.06 9.95
N LEU A 357 11.67 8.23 9.38
CA LEU A 357 11.64 8.45 7.94
C LEU A 357 13.02 8.72 7.34
N ASN A 358 13.90 9.42 8.09
CA ASN A 358 15.11 10.01 7.52
C ASN A 358 16.42 9.56 8.16
N LEU A 359 16.39 9.10 9.43
CA LEU A 359 17.61 8.88 10.22
C LEU A 359 17.75 7.45 10.77
N PHE A 360 16.83 6.54 10.45
CA PHE A 360 16.85 5.18 10.96
C PHE A 360 17.93 4.34 10.27
N ASN A 361 19.15 4.29 10.83
CA ASN A 361 20.35 3.67 10.29
C ASN A 361 21.05 2.70 11.26
N TRP A 362 20.31 2.17 12.23
CA TRP A 362 20.79 1.21 13.20
C TRP A 362 19.81 0.05 13.34
N PHE A 363 20.27 -1.10 13.81
CA PHE A 363 19.46 -2.31 13.95
C PHE A 363 19.22 -2.64 15.41
N VAL A 364 17.99 -3.06 15.73
CA VAL A 364 17.62 -3.50 17.08
C VAL A 364 18.33 -4.81 17.45
N LYS A 365 18.51 -5.03 18.74
CA LYS A 365 19.03 -6.27 19.31
C LYS A 365 18.26 -7.49 18.78
N GLY A 366 18.99 -8.46 18.25
CA GLY A 366 18.43 -9.65 17.60
C GLY A 366 18.44 -9.63 16.09
N VAL A 367 18.84 -8.50 15.47
CA VAL A 367 19.20 -8.46 14.05
C VAL A 367 20.65 -8.88 13.87
N VAL A 368 20.89 -9.82 12.97
CA VAL A 368 22.21 -10.26 12.53
C VAL A 368 22.37 -9.95 11.05
N ILE A 369 23.34 -9.15 10.67
CA ILE A 369 23.66 -8.91 9.27
C ILE A 369 24.54 -10.03 8.77
N ASP A 370 24.06 -10.77 7.77
CA ASP A 370 24.82 -11.79 7.08
C ASP A 370 25.69 -11.11 6.01
N GLU A 371 26.91 -10.79 6.41
CA GLU A 371 27.96 -10.30 5.51
C GLU A 371 28.65 -11.52 4.87
N GLU A 372 28.94 -11.46 3.57
CA GLU A 372 29.58 -12.54 2.80
C GLU A 372 30.90 -12.99 3.37
#